data_90397016f3abe701d48314cb34ede7ec
#
_entry.id   90397016f3abe701d48314cb34ede7ec
#
_cell.length_a   1.000
_cell.length_b   1.000
_cell.length_c   1.000
_cell.angle_alpha   90.00
_cell.angle_beta   90.00
_cell.angle_gamma   90.00
#
_symmetry.space_group_name_H-M   'P 1'
#
loop_
_entity.id
_entity.type
_entity.pdbx_description
1 polymer ?
#
loop_
_entity_poly.entity_id
_entity_poly.type
_entity_poly.pdbx_seq_one_letter_code
_entity_poly.pdbx_strand_id
1 'polypeptide(L)'
;MKSINLTIRNKQGLHARPSTKFAQIAEEFSGNITVKTKDNEVSGKNVMELMLLALDYNEKFTVIADANDEKEEEQILSKLQHLVEVQKFYET
;
A
#
# COMPACT_ATOMS: atom_id res chain seq x y z
N MET A 1 2.61 4.96 15.40
CA MET A 1 3.11 4.21 14.24
C MET A 1 2.61 2.77 14.28
N LYS A 2 1.97 2.34 13.21
CA LYS A 2 1.51 0.96 13.07
C LYS A 2 1.87 0.44 11.69
N SER A 3 1.98 -0.89 11.57
CA SER A 3 2.34 -1.50 10.30
C SER A 3 1.54 -2.78 10.06
N ILE A 4 1.49 -3.18 8.80
CA ILE A 4 0.82 -4.41 8.38
C ILE A 4 1.60 -5.01 7.22
N ASN A 5 1.66 -6.34 7.19
CA ASN A 5 2.27 -7.07 6.07
C ASN A 5 1.18 -7.47 5.11
N LEU A 6 1.38 -7.17 3.84
CA LEU A 6 0.42 -7.47 2.78
C LEU A 6 1.07 -8.31 1.69
N THR A 7 0.23 -8.99 0.92
CA THR A 7 0.67 -9.81 -0.20
C THR A 7 -0.09 -9.38 -1.46
N ILE A 8 0.61 -9.21 -2.57
CA ILE A 8 -0.01 -8.89 -3.86
C ILE A 8 -0.83 -10.09 -4.32
N ARG A 9 -2.13 -9.89 -4.52
CA ARG A 9 -3.05 -10.95 -4.93
C ARG A 9 -3.57 -10.81 -6.35
N ASN A 10 -3.36 -9.66 -6.99
CA ASN A 10 -3.75 -9.47 -8.39
C ASN A 10 -2.62 -9.96 -9.30
N LYS A 11 -2.99 -10.61 -10.39
CA LYS A 11 -2.02 -11.28 -11.26
C LYS A 11 -0.99 -10.35 -11.87
N GLN A 12 -1.38 -9.13 -12.17
CA GLN A 12 -0.49 -8.17 -12.85
C GLN A 12 0.44 -7.41 -11.91
N GLY A 13 0.23 -7.53 -10.59
CA GLY A 13 1.09 -6.86 -9.63
C GLY A 13 0.83 -5.37 -9.51
N LEU A 14 1.82 -4.63 -9.00
CA LEU A 14 1.68 -3.22 -8.66
C LEU A 14 2.07 -2.34 -9.86
N HIS A 15 1.27 -2.40 -10.92
CA HIS A 15 1.42 -1.57 -12.12
C HIS A 15 0.81 -0.18 -11.91
N ALA A 16 0.63 0.57 -13.01
CA ALA A 16 0.16 1.94 -12.94
C ALA A 16 -1.21 2.10 -12.29
N ARG A 17 -2.21 1.30 -12.70
CA ARG A 17 -3.55 1.39 -12.13
C ARG A 17 -3.60 0.99 -10.65
N PRO A 18 -3.06 -0.17 -10.25
CA PRO A 18 -3.03 -0.51 -8.83
C PRO A 18 -2.28 0.51 -7.99
N SER A 19 -1.15 1.00 -8.49
CA SER A 19 -0.37 2.01 -7.76
C SER A 19 -1.15 3.30 -7.58
N THR A 20 -1.90 3.71 -8.60
CA THR A 20 -2.74 4.90 -8.52
C THR A 20 -3.85 4.72 -7.48
N LYS A 21 -4.51 3.56 -7.48
CA LYS A 21 -5.57 3.27 -6.49
C LYS A 21 -5.04 3.26 -5.08
N PHE A 22 -3.87 2.65 -4.88
CA PHE A 22 -3.22 2.61 -3.58
C PHE A 22 -2.90 4.02 -3.10
N ALA A 23 -2.27 4.83 -3.95
CA ALA A 23 -1.89 6.19 -3.60
C ALA A 23 -3.11 7.06 -3.29
N GLN A 24 -4.21 6.89 -4.02
CA GLN A 24 -5.44 7.64 -3.78
C GLN A 24 -6.01 7.36 -2.40
N ILE A 25 -6.03 6.10 -1.97
CA ILE A 25 -6.50 5.76 -0.63
C ILE A 25 -5.51 6.27 0.42
N ALA A 26 -4.21 6.09 0.17
CA ALA A 26 -3.19 6.56 1.11
C ALA A 26 -3.28 8.08 1.33
N GLU A 27 -3.64 8.84 0.29
CA GLU A 27 -3.80 10.29 0.39
C GLU A 27 -4.92 10.71 1.35
N GLU A 28 -5.88 9.84 1.65
CA GLU A 28 -6.93 10.14 2.62
C GLU A 28 -6.38 10.23 4.05
N PHE A 29 -5.22 9.65 4.28
CA PHE A 29 -4.59 9.66 5.60
C PHE A 29 -3.73 10.92 5.76
N SER A 30 -3.89 11.60 6.89
CA SER A 30 -3.18 12.85 7.13
C SER A 30 -1.70 12.67 7.47
N GLY A 31 -1.32 11.49 7.96
CA GLY A 31 0.06 11.18 8.29
C GLY A 31 0.84 10.61 7.12
N ASN A 32 1.94 9.94 7.44
CA ASN A 32 2.81 9.34 6.43
C ASN A 32 2.44 7.88 6.19
N ILE A 33 2.46 7.48 4.93
CA ILE A 33 2.33 6.08 4.53
C ILE A 33 3.62 5.67 3.86
N THR A 34 4.29 4.66 4.41
CA THR A 34 5.53 4.12 3.86
C THR A 34 5.27 2.69 3.40
N VAL A 35 5.75 2.36 2.21
CA VAL A 35 5.71 0.99 1.69
C VAL A 35 7.13 0.46 1.65
N LYS A 36 7.33 -0.66 2.32
CA LYS A 36 8.67 -1.21 2.51
C LYS A 36 8.75 -2.63 1.96
N THR A 37 9.79 -2.87 1.17
CA THR A 37 10.17 -4.20 0.72
C THR A 37 11.50 -4.56 1.37
N LYS A 38 12.04 -5.72 1.02
CA LYS A 38 13.32 -6.16 1.56
C LYS A 38 14.43 -5.13 1.33
N ASP A 39 14.45 -4.52 0.14
CA ASP A 39 15.57 -3.67 -0.28
C ASP A 39 15.20 -2.20 -0.47
N ASN A 40 13.93 -1.85 -0.40
CA ASN A 40 13.46 -0.50 -0.74
C ASN A 40 12.39 0.00 0.21
N GLU A 41 12.33 1.33 0.32
CA GLU A 41 11.33 1.99 1.14
C GLU A 41 10.87 3.24 0.38
N VAL A 42 9.56 3.35 0.14
CA VAL A 42 9.01 4.44 -0.66
C VAL A 42 7.77 5.02 0.00
N SER A 43 7.33 6.18 -0.49
CA SER A 43 6.09 6.78 -0.03
C SER A 43 4.89 6.07 -0.65
N GLY A 44 3.93 5.67 0.17
CA GLY A 44 2.69 5.06 -0.30
C GLY A 44 1.77 6.03 -1.01
N LYS A 45 2.08 7.33 -0.97
CA LYS A 45 1.29 8.37 -1.63
C LYS A 45 1.85 8.77 -2.99
N ASN A 46 2.96 8.17 -3.40
CA ASN A 46 3.64 8.51 -4.64
C ASN A 46 3.53 7.36 -5.65
N VAL A 47 2.75 7.59 -6.70
CA VAL A 47 2.47 6.56 -7.72
C VAL A 47 3.76 6.06 -8.39
N MET A 48 4.65 6.99 -8.75
CA MET A 48 5.89 6.63 -9.45
C MET A 48 6.79 5.77 -8.59
N GLU A 49 6.92 6.12 -7.30
CA GLU A 49 7.75 5.34 -6.38
C GLU A 49 7.16 3.94 -6.17
N LEU A 50 5.83 3.84 -6.05
CA LEU A 50 5.18 2.54 -5.90
C LEU A 50 5.45 1.65 -7.11
N MET A 51 5.37 2.21 -8.31
CA MET A 51 5.65 1.47 -9.54
C MET A 51 7.09 0.97 -9.60
N LEU A 52 8.03 1.77 -9.10
CA LEU A 52 9.44 1.41 -9.09
C LEU A 52 9.75 0.21 -8.19
N LEU A 53 8.87 -0.12 -7.25
CA LEU A 53 9.06 -1.32 -6.43
C LEU A 53 8.92 -2.60 -7.24
N ALA A 54 8.22 -2.53 -8.38
CA ALA A 54 8.02 -3.68 -9.27
C ALA A 54 7.50 -4.92 -8.55
N LEU A 55 6.54 -4.73 -7.64
CA LEU A 55 5.95 -5.83 -6.91
C LEU A 55 5.04 -6.67 -7.80
N ASP A 56 5.27 -7.96 -7.80
CA ASP A 56 4.54 -8.92 -8.61
C ASP A 56 3.58 -9.76 -7.78
N TYR A 57 2.82 -10.60 -8.47
CA TYR A 57 1.89 -11.53 -7.85
C TYR A 57 2.58 -12.37 -6.77
N ASN A 58 1.95 -12.48 -5.62
CA ASN A 58 2.42 -13.23 -4.44
C ASN A 58 3.60 -12.60 -3.70
N GLU A 59 4.12 -11.48 -4.16
CA GLU A 59 5.18 -10.80 -3.41
C GLU A 59 4.60 -10.08 -2.20
N LYS A 60 5.40 -10.03 -1.13
CA LYS A 60 5.00 -9.44 0.15
C LYS A 60 5.66 -8.09 0.36
N PHE A 61 4.95 -7.23 1.08
CA PHE A 61 5.48 -5.93 1.44
C PHE A 61 4.85 -5.47 2.74
N THR A 62 5.48 -4.48 3.37
CA THR A 62 4.99 -3.92 4.63
C THR A 62 4.50 -2.50 4.39
N VAL A 63 3.34 -2.16 4.95
CA VAL A 63 2.82 -0.79 4.92
C VAL A 63 2.87 -0.25 6.33
N ILE A 64 3.46 0.93 6.47
CA ILE A 64 3.61 1.61 7.76
C ILE A 64 2.81 2.90 7.73
N ALA A 65 1.91 3.06 8.69
CA ALA A 65 1.12 4.28 8.87
C ALA A 65 1.63 5.01 10.10
N ASP A 66 1.97 6.29 9.96
CA ASP A 66 2.53 7.08 11.03
C ASP A 66 1.82 8.42 11.17
N ALA A 67 1.05 8.54 12.25
CA ALA A 67 0.36 9.77 12.63
C ALA A 67 0.32 9.81 14.16
N ASN A 68 -0.32 10.83 14.71
CA ASN A 68 -0.47 10.92 16.17
C ASN A 68 -1.77 10.31 16.67
N ASP A 69 -2.39 9.44 15.89
CA ASP A 69 -3.68 8.84 16.21
C ASP A 69 -3.68 7.37 15.79
N GLU A 70 -3.60 6.47 16.76
CA GLU A 70 -3.57 5.03 16.49
C GLU A 70 -4.81 4.53 15.77
N LYS A 71 -5.97 5.12 16.09
CA LYS A 71 -7.23 4.71 15.48
C LYS A 71 -7.24 5.03 13.99
N GLU A 72 -6.75 6.23 13.62
CA GLU A 72 -6.63 6.60 12.22
C GLU A 72 -5.63 5.72 11.49
N GLU A 73 -4.52 5.38 12.15
CA GLU A 73 -3.54 4.47 11.59
C GLU A 73 -4.14 3.10 11.29
N GLU A 74 -4.92 2.56 12.23
CA GLU A 74 -5.58 1.27 12.04
C GLU A 74 -6.59 1.32 10.90
N GLN A 75 -7.34 2.41 10.80
CA GLN A 75 -8.36 2.56 9.77
C GLN A 75 -7.75 2.62 8.37
N ILE A 76 -6.69 3.38 8.18
CA ILE A 76 -6.06 3.46 6.86
C ILE A 76 -5.41 2.15 6.46
N LEU A 77 -4.76 1.47 7.41
CA LEU A 77 -4.16 0.17 7.13
C LEU A 77 -5.22 -0.86 6.74
N SER A 78 -6.38 -0.83 7.41
CA SER A 78 -7.49 -1.71 7.07
C SER A 78 -8.02 -1.45 5.67
N LYS A 79 -8.15 -0.19 5.28
CA LYS A 79 -8.58 0.18 3.93
C LYS A 79 -7.59 -0.29 2.87
N LEU A 80 -6.31 -0.08 3.12
CA LEU A 80 -5.27 -0.51 2.18
C LEU A 80 -5.20 -2.02 2.07
N GLN A 81 -5.33 -2.74 3.19
CA GLN A 81 -5.39 -4.19 3.17
C GLN A 81 -6.56 -4.69 2.35
N HIS A 82 -7.73 -4.09 2.53
CA HIS A 82 -8.93 -4.47 1.79
C HIS A 82 -8.72 -4.28 0.28
N LEU A 83 -8.15 -3.15 -0.12
CA LEU A 83 -7.86 -2.89 -1.52
C LEU A 83 -6.92 -3.93 -2.12
N VAL A 84 -5.85 -4.24 -1.39
CA VAL A 84 -4.77 -5.11 -1.90
C VAL A 84 -5.17 -6.58 -1.88
N GLU A 85 -5.71 -7.06 -0.76
CA GLU A 85 -5.90 -8.50 -0.55
C GLU A 85 -7.31 -9.00 -0.80
N VAL A 86 -8.32 -8.16 -0.56
CA VAL A 86 -9.72 -8.57 -0.74
C VAL A 86 -10.22 -8.16 -2.12
N GLN A 87 -10.07 -6.88 -2.45
CA GLN A 87 -10.52 -6.37 -3.75
C GLN A 87 -9.51 -6.65 -4.86
N LYS A 88 -8.27 -6.99 -4.52
CA LYS A 88 -7.20 -7.28 -5.49
C LYS A 88 -7.07 -6.15 -6.51
N PHE A 89 -7.12 -4.90 -6.02
CA PHE A 89 -7.13 -3.70 -6.85
C PHE A 89 -8.21 -3.75 -7.94
N TYR A 90 -9.34 -4.39 -7.65
CA TYR A 90 -10.42 -4.65 -8.62
C TYR A 90 -9.93 -5.47 -9.81
N GLU A 91 -8.95 -6.33 -9.57
CA GLU A 91 -8.38 -7.24 -10.58
C GLU A 91 -7.71 -6.49 -11.75
N THR A 92 -7.13 -5.34 -11.48
CA THR A 92 -6.37 -4.61 -12.51
C THR A 92 -4.90 -4.96 -12.51
#